data_a9dfc0a6687f9b17f24b9ff2c9f95213
#
_entry.id   a9dfc0a6687f9b17f24b9ff2c9f95213
#
_cell.length_a   1.000
_cell.length_b   1.000
_cell.length_c   1.000
_cell.angle_alpha   90.00
_cell.angle_beta   90.00
_cell.angle_gamma   90.00
#
_symmetry.space_group_name_H-M   'P 1'
#
loop_
_entity.id
_entity.type
_entity.pdbx_description
1 polymer ?
#
loop_
_entity_poly.entity_id
_entity_poly.type
_entity_poly.pdbx_seq_one_letter_code
_entity_poly.pdbx_strand_id
1 'polypeptide(L)'
;MLNQLNLTQKALQALKRQGSVLTSAELQAALGVSQPTVSRALKPLIASGLVEKVGAARSQRYVLPRTVPGVGREVQVMRIDTQGQASPFARLVPLEGGAFWVDEADGLSAQHDGLPWFLDDMRPQGFMGRT
;
A
#
# COMPACT_ATOMS: atom_id res chain seq x y z
N MET A 1 -1.23 29.10 -13.47
CA MET A 1 -0.67 28.70 -12.18
C MET A 1 -1.40 27.48 -11.66
N LEU A 2 -0.68 26.49 -11.20
CA LEU A 2 -1.30 25.31 -10.63
C LEU A 2 -1.69 25.60 -9.19
N ASN A 3 -2.93 25.32 -8.83
CA ASN A 3 -3.34 25.45 -7.45
C ASN A 3 -3.27 24.09 -6.78
N GLN A 4 -3.55 24.07 -5.51
CA GLN A 4 -3.45 22.86 -4.71
C GLN A 4 -4.36 21.74 -5.24
N LEU A 5 -5.56 22.10 -5.66
CA LEU A 5 -6.51 21.10 -6.13
C LEU A 5 -6.04 20.46 -7.43
N ASN A 6 -5.47 21.24 -8.35
CA ASN A 6 -4.96 20.67 -9.58
C ASN A 6 -3.80 19.74 -9.31
N LEU A 7 -2.92 20.09 -8.39
CA LEU A 7 -1.80 19.23 -8.04
C LEU A 7 -2.28 17.94 -7.38
N THR A 8 -3.30 18.03 -6.54
CA THR A 8 -3.87 16.87 -5.90
C THR A 8 -4.42 15.89 -6.95
N GLN A 9 -5.15 16.41 -7.95
CA GLN A 9 -5.69 15.57 -8.99
C GLN A 9 -4.59 14.97 -9.87
N LYS A 10 -3.55 15.74 -10.16
CA LYS A 10 -2.44 15.24 -10.95
C LYS A 10 -1.68 14.16 -10.21
N ALA A 11 -1.52 14.29 -8.91
CA ALA A 11 -0.87 13.27 -8.09
C ALA A 11 -1.66 11.97 -8.13
N LEU A 12 -2.98 12.05 -8.01
CA LEU A 12 -3.82 10.88 -8.07
C LEU A 12 -3.73 10.19 -9.42
N GLN A 13 -3.74 10.98 -10.50
CA GLN A 13 -3.60 10.42 -11.84
C GLN A 13 -2.24 9.77 -12.05
N ALA A 14 -1.18 10.38 -11.52
CA ALA A 14 0.15 9.80 -11.62
C ALA A 14 0.21 8.44 -10.93
N LEU A 15 -0.40 8.35 -9.76
CA LEU A 15 -0.47 7.08 -9.05
C LEU A 15 -1.24 6.04 -9.86
N LYS A 16 -2.36 6.40 -10.45
CA LYS A 16 -3.13 5.46 -11.24
C LYS A 16 -2.39 4.96 -12.47
N ARG A 17 -1.62 5.85 -13.11
CA ARG A 17 -0.89 5.46 -14.32
C ARG A 17 0.31 4.61 -14.02
N GLN A 18 0.93 4.78 -12.88
CA GLN A 18 2.22 4.17 -12.57
C GLN A 18 2.10 2.93 -11.69
N GLY A 19 0.96 2.29 -11.70
CA GLY A 19 0.81 1.02 -10.99
C GLY A 19 0.42 1.15 -9.53
N SER A 20 -0.07 2.29 -9.13
CA SER A 20 -0.62 2.52 -7.79
C SER A 20 0.42 2.59 -6.67
N VAL A 21 1.70 2.69 -7.01
CA VAL A 21 2.77 2.82 -6.01
C VAL A 21 3.81 3.79 -6.54
N LEU A 22 4.06 4.88 -5.83
CA LEU A 22 5.12 5.82 -6.20
C LEU A 22 5.84 6.31 -4.96
N THR A 23 7.13 6.59 -5.12
CA THR A 23 7.90 7.27 -4.08
C THR A 23 7.63 8.76 -4.17
N SER A 24 8.02 9.49 -3.11
CA SER A 24 7.95 10.95 -3.15
C SER A 24 8.80 11.50 -4.29
N ALA A 25 9.99 10.96 -4.51
CA ALA A 25 10.86 11.43 -5.58
C ALA A 25 10.22 11.24 -6.95
N GLU A 26 9.56 10.11 -7.15
CA GLU A 26 8.86 9.85 -8.40
C GLU A 26 7.70 10.82 -8.62
N LEU A 27 6.97 11.15 -7.56
CA LEU A 27 5.91 12.13 -7.65
C LEU A 27 6.44 13.53 -7.89
N GLN A 28 7.56 13.89 -7.28
CA GLN A 28 8.20 15.17 -7.54
C GLN A 28 8.55 15.31 -9.01
N ALA A 29 9.12 14.26 -9.58
CA ALA A 29 9.47 14.27 -11.00
C ALA A 29 8.24 14.31 -11.89
N ALA A 30 7.22 13.55 -11.56
CA ALA A 30 6.01 13.49 -12.36
C ALA A 30 5.25 14.82 -12.36
N LEU A 31 5.25 15.51 -11.23
CA LEU A 31 4.51 16.75 -11.09
C LEU A 31 5.37 17.98 -11.33
N GLY A 32 6.69 17.83 -11.35
CA GLY A 32 7.58 18.95 -11.54
C GLY A 32 7.62 19.90 -10.35
N VAL A 33 7.50 19.39 -9.15
CA VAL A 33 7.43 20.21 -7.93
C VAL A 33 8.34 19.66 -6.85
N SER A 34 8.50 20.41 -5.79
CA SER A 34 9.35 20.02 -4.67
C SER A 34 8.65 19.04 -3.74
N GLN A 35 9.42 18.44 -2.87
CA GLN A 35 8.90 17.46 -1.91
C GLN A 35 7.83 18.07 -0.99
N PRO A 36 8.00 19.26 -0.39
CA PRO A 36 6.94 19.83 0.43
C PRO A 36 5.65 20.06 -0.36
N THR A 37 5.76 20.39 -1.63
CA THR A 37 4.58 20.60 -2.45
C THR A 37 3.85 19.29 -2.73
N VAL A 38 4.60 18.20 -2.96
CA VAL A 38 4.02 16.87 -3.10
C VAL A 38 3.28 16.49 -1.82
N SER A 39 3.91 16.72 -0.68
CA SER A 39 3.32 16.38 0.60
C SER A 39 1.99 17.11 0.80
N ARG A 40 1.94 18.39 0.48
CA ARG A 40 0.70 19.15 0.60
C ARG A 40 -0.36 18.69 -0.38
N ALA A 41 0.04 18.34 -1.60
CA ALA A 41 -0.90 17.90 -2.61
C ALA A 41 -1.56 16.57 -2.23
N LEU A 42 -0.82 15.69 -1.55
CA LEU A 42 -1.33 14.39 -1.18
C LEU A 42 -2.14 14.42 0.11
N LYS A 43 -2.02 15.46 0.91
CA LYS A 43 -2.68 15.52 2.20
C LYS A 43 -4.19 15.27 2.14
N PRO A 44 -4.95 15.91 1.24
CA PRO A 44 -6.38 15.63 1.17
C PRO A 44 -6.68 14.20 0.72
N LEU A 45 -5.84 13.62 -0.10
CA LEU A 45 -6.04 12.24 -0.55
C LEU A 45 -5.80 11.25 0.56
N ILE A 46 -4.79 11.51 1.39
CA ILE A 46 -4.51 10.67 2.54
C ILE A 46 -5.63 10.82 3.57
N ALA A 47 -6.09 12.04 3.80
CA ALA A 47 -7.17 12.28 4.75
C ALA A 47 -8.46 11.58 4.34
N SER A 48 -8.73 11.51 3.03
CA SER A 48 -9.94 10.86 2.53
C SER A 48 -9.80 9.35 2.41
N GLY A 49 -8.60 8.83 2.54
CA GLY A 49 -8.36 7.39 2.39
C GLY A 49 -8.13 6.93 0.96
N LEU A 50 -8.11 7.83 -0.01
CA LEU A 50 -7.83 7.43 -1.39
C LEU A 50 -6.37 7.08 -1.60
N VAL A 51 -5.48 7.63 -0.82
CA VAL A 51 -4.06 7.33 -0.87
C VAL A 51 -3.60 6.96 0.53
N GLU A 52 -2.70 6.02 0.62
CA GLU A 52 -2.09 5.68 1.90
C GLU A 52 -0.58 5.80 1.78
N LYS A 53 0.05 6.24 2.85
CA LYS A 53 1.50 6.32 2.92
C LYS A 53 1.98 5.10 3.68
N VAL A 54 2.79 4.30 3.05
CA VAL A 54 3.22 3.02 3.61
C VAL A 54 4.73 2.93 3.61
N GLY A 55 5.26 1.98 4.35
CA GLY A 55 6.69 1.79 4.47
C GLY A 55 7.32 2.81 5.41
N ALA A 56 8.59 2.66 5.66
CA ALA A 56 9.33 3.54 6.54
C ALA A 56 10.65 3.94 5.91
N ALA A 57 11.12 5.14 6.23
CA ALA A 57 12.41 5.64 5.75
C ALA A 57 12.50 5.48 4.23
N ARG A 58 13.51 4.76 3.75
CA ARG A 58 13.75 4.62 2.33
C ARG A 58 12.70 3.77 1.62
N SER A 59 11.95 2.99 2.37
CA SER A 59 10.90 2.16 1.80
C SER A 59 9.58 2.89 1.71
N GLN A 60 9.52 4.16 2.09
CA GLN A 60 8.26 4.88 2.10
C GLN A 60 7.69 5.06 0.71
N ARG A 61 6.41 4.78 0.57
CA ARG A 61 5.70 4.88 -0.71
C ARG A 61 4.33 5.47 -0.49
N TYR A 62 3.78 6.06 -1.54
CA TYR A 62 2.37 6.42 -1.59
C TYR A 62 1.66 5.41 -2.46
N VAL A 63 0.54 4.88 -2.00
CA VAL A 63 -0.16 3.80 -2.70
C VAL A 63 -1.64 4.12 -2.82
N LEU A 64 -2.30 3.48 -3.79
CA LEU A 64 -3.75 3.53 -3.94
C LEU A 64 -4.33 2.22 -3.42
N PRO A 65 -4.84 2.20 -2.20
CA PRO A 65 -5.39 0.97 -1.65
C PRO A 65 -6.73 0.62 -2.28
N ARG A 66 -7.01 -0.65 -2.32
CA ARG A 66 -8.27 -1.18 -2.82
C ARG A 66 -9.00 -1.85 -1.67
N THR A 67 -10.30 -1.61 -1.57
CA THR A 67 -11.11 -2.28 -0.57
C THR A 67 -11.56 -3.62 -1.14
N VAL A 68 -11.27 -4.69 -0.44
CA VAL A 68 -11.67 -6.03 -0.86
C VAL A 68 -12.93 -6.41 -0.10
N PRO A 69 -14.02 -6.75 -0.78
CA PRO A 69 -15.26 -7.11 -0.10
C PRO A 69 -15.03 -8.25 0.89
N GLY A 70 -15.53 -8.07 2.08
CA GLY A 70 -15.41 -9.06 3.13
C GLY A 70 -14.07 -9.05 3.87
N VAL A 71 -13.10 -8.31 3.36
CA VAL A 71 -11.77 -8.25 3.97
C VAL A 71 -11.42 -6.84 4.39
N GLY A 72 -11.77 -5.85 3.59
CA GLY A 72 -11.47 -4.46 3.88
C GLY A 72 -10.24 -3.97 3.15
N ARG A 73 -9.54 -3.02 3.77
CA ARG A 73 -8.44 -2.33 3.12
C ARG A 73 -7.09 -2.86 3.51
N GLU A 74 -7.02 -3.70 4.51
CA GLU A 74 -5.75 -4.31 4.89
C GLU A 74 -5.99 -5.65 5.56
N VAL A 75 -4.98 -6.51 5.49
CA VAL A 75 -5.03 -7.84 6.09
C VAL A 75 -3.84 -7.98 7.00
N GLN A 76 -4.09 -8.40 8.24
CA GLN A 76 -3.02 -8.71 9.18
C GLN A 76 -2.72 -10.20 9.07
N VAL A 77 -1.45 -10.52 8.82
CA VAL A 77 -0.99 -11.89 8.77
C VAL A 77 -0.23 -12.17 10.05
N MET A 78 -0.64 -13.21 10.74
CA MET A 78 -0.03 -13.58 12.01
C MET A 78 0.78 -14.85 11.82
N ARG A 79 1.85 -14.98 12.59
CA ARG A 79 2.62 -16.20 12.65
C ARG A 79 2.28 -16.89 13.95
N ILE A 80 2.07 -18.20 13.91
CA ILE A 80 1.82 -18.97 15.09
C ILE A 80 2.97 -19.93 15.29
N ASP A 81 3.64 -19.86 16.42
CA ASP A 81 4.80 -20.70 16.69
C ASP A 81 4.37 -22.08 17.17
N THR A 82 5.35 -22.93 17.47
CA THR A 82 5.06 -24.29 17.85
C THR A 82 4.39 -24.41 19.20
N GLN A 83 4.35 -23.32 19.96
CA GLN A 83 3.68 -23.31 21.25
C GLN A 83 2.31 -22.67 21.19
N GLY A 84 1.85 -22.34 19.98
CA GLY A 84 0.54 -21.73 19.81
C GLY A 84 0.51 -20.24 20.05
N GLN A 85 1.66 -19.60 20.20
CA GLN A 85 1.71 -18.16 20.42
C GLN A 85 1.61 -17.43 19.09
N ALA A 86 0.71 -16.47 19.02
CA ALA A 86 0.53 -15.67 17.82
C ALA A 86 1.36 -14.39 17.90
N SER A 87 1.97 -14.02 16.80
CA SER A 87 2.69 -12.75 16.70
C SER A 87 2.50 -12.17 15.32
N PRO A 88 2.61 -10.85 15.16
CA PRO A 88 2.45 -10.24 13.84
C PRO A 88 3.55 -10.70 12.89
N PHE A 89 3.18 -11.05 11.67
CA PHE A 89 4.13 -11.38 10.63
C PHE A 89 4.17 -10.33 9.55
N ALA A 90 3.02 -9.89 9.06
CA ALA A 90 2.97 -8.91 7.98
C ALA A 90 1.62 -8.22 7.92
N ARG A 91 1.62 -7.04 7.33
CA ARG A 91 0.39 -6.33 6.99
C ARG A 91 0.35 -6.21 5.48
N LEU A 92 -0.75 -6.61 4.88
CA LEU A 92 -0.93 -6.50 3.44
C LEU A 92 -1.95 -5.44 3.14
N VAL A 93 -1.64 -4.59 2.18
CA VAL A 93 -2.58 -3.59 1.68
C VAL A 93 -2.86 -3.92 0.23
N PRO A 94 -4.07 -4.39 -0.10
CA PRO A 94 -4.41 -4.59 -1.51
C PRO A 94 -4.41 -3.26 -2.25
N LEU A 95 -3.89 -3.24 -3.44
CA LEU A 95 -3.76 -2.02 -4.24
C LEU A 95 -4.64 -2.10 -5.47
N GLU A 96 -5.01 -0.95 -5.99
CA GLU A 96 -5.68 -0.91 -7.27
C GLU A 96 -4.77 -1.50 -8.33
N GLY A 97 -5.32 -2.29 -9.22
CA GLY A 97 -4.53 -2.97 -10.22
C GLY A 97 -4.13 -4.39 -9.86
N GLY A 98 -4.40 -4.82 -8.64
CA GLY A 98 -4.19 -6.21 -8.26
C GLY A 98 -2.90 -6.51 -7.50
N ALA A 99 -2.00 -5.55 -7.38
CA ALA A 99 -0.80 -5.73 -6.59
C ALA A 99 -1.10 -5.60 -5.10
N PHE A 100 -0.12 -5.92 -4.28
CA PHE A 100 -0.22 -5.79 -2.84
C PHE A 100 1.01 -5.08 -2.31
N TRP A 101 0.83 -4.24 -1.31
CA TRP A 101 1.94 -3.74 -0.52
C TRP A 101 2.04 -4.58 0.74
N VAL A 102 3.24 -5.02 1.07
CA VAL A 102 3.47 -5.88 2.22
C VAL A 102 4.47 -5.23 3.15
N ASP A 103 4.08 -5.02 4.41
CA ASP A 103 4.98 -4.56 5.45
C ASP A 103 5.18 -5.73 6.41
N GLU A 104 6.37 -6.28 6.46
CA GLU A 104 6.66 -7.37 7.39
C GLU A 104 7.07 -6.82 8.74
N ALA A 105 6.76 -7.56 9.78
CA ALA A 105 7.01 -7.13 11.14
C ALA A 105 8.50 -6.92 11.43
N ASP A 106 9.38 -7.54 10.67
CA ASP A 106 10.81 -7.37 10.82
C ASP A 106 11.33 -6.12 10.09
N GLY A 107 10.48 -5.34 9.49
CA GLY A 107 10.85 -4.09 8.85
C GLY A 107 11.01 -4.13 7.36
N LEU A 108 10.86 -5.28 6.74
CA LEU A 108 10.92 -5.38 5.29
C LEU A 108 9.60 -4.92 4.69
N SER A 109 9.69 -4.15 3.62
CA SER A 109 8.50 -3.66 2.93
C SER A 109 8.71 -3.79 1.44
N ALA A 110 7.70 -4.23 0.73
CA ALA A 110 7.81 -4.42 -0.71
C ALA A 110 6.45 -4.49 -1.38
N GLN A 111 6.45 -4.23 -2.68
CA GLN A 111 5.28 -4.45 -3.52
C GLN A 111 5.33 -5.85 -4.11
N HIS A 112 4.20 -6.52 -4.14
CA HIS A 112 4.07 -7.84 -4.76
C HIS A 112 2.98 -7.75 -5.83
N ASP A 113 3.25 -8.31 -7.00
CA ASP A 113 2.32 -8.22 -8.12
C ASP A 113 1.14 -9.17 -8.01
N GLY A 114 1.10 -9.99 -7.04
CA GLY A 114 -0.01 -10.89 -6.77
C GLY A 114 0.03 -11.27 -5.32
N LEU A 115 -0.62 -12.34 -4.96
CA LEU A 115 -0.58 -12.77 -3.57
C LEU A 115 0.84 -13.15 -3.20
N PRO A 116 1.34 -12.67 -2.06
CA PRO A 116 2.67 -13.04 -1.62
C PRO A 116 2.81 -14.54 -1.43
N TRP A 117 4.01 -15.03 -1.64
CA TRP A 117 4.29 -16.46 -1.58
C TRP A 117 3.85 -17.11 -0.28
N PHE A 118 3.99 -16.40 0.83
CA PHE A 118 3.65 -17.00 2.11
C PHE A 118 2.13 -17.22 2.25
N LEU A 119 1.33 -16.48 1.52
CA LEU A 119 -0.11 -16.74 1.52
C LEU A 119 -0.44 -17.95 0.66
N ASP A 120 0.30 -18.18 -0.41
CA ASP A 120 0.11 -19.39 -1.17
C ASP A 120 0.38 -20.61 -0.30
N ASP A 121 1.45 -20.58 0.46
CA ASP A 121 1.76 -21.68 1.35
C ASP A 121 0.72 -21.86 2.43
N MET A 122 0.11 -20.80 2.83
CA MET A 122 -0.89 -20.84 3.87
C MET A 122 -2.30 -21.05 3.36
N ARG A 123 -2.45 -21.34 2.09
CA ARG A 123 -3.77 -21.51 1.53
C ARG A 123 -4.21 -22.92 1.72
N PRO A 124 -4.45 -23.31 2.88
CA PRO A 124 -4.91 -24.64 3.12
C PRO A 124 -6.28 -24.72 2.71
N GLN A 125 -6.68 -25.84 2.44
CA GLN A 125 -7.90 -26.04 1.94
C GLN A 125 -8.82 -25.55 2.92
N GLY A 126 -9.14 -25.20 3.62
CA GLY A 126 -10.14 -24.69 4.40
C GLY A 126 -9.87 -23.43 5.03
N PHE A 127 -8.78 -22.85 4.68
CA PHE A 127 -8.45 -21.77 5.47
C PHE A 127 -8.99 -20.52 4.97
N MET A 128 -8.57 -20.07 3.95
CA MET A 128 -8.97 -18.90 3.51
C MET A 128 -10.18 -18.99 2.92
N GLY A 129 -10.65 -19.70 2.72
CA GLY A 129 -11.70 -19.67 2.10
C GLY A 129 -12.56 -20.63 2.15
N ARG A 130 -12.39 -21.54 2.71
CA ARG A 130 -13.27 -22.37 2.70
C ARG A 130 -13.68 -22.66 3.82
N THR A 131 -13.69 -22.64 4.36
CA THR A 131 -14.16 -22.93 5.42
C THR A 131 -14.41 -22.71 6.04
#